data_4bfae0b30f27b6fd6d72d2e6ba387405
#
_entry.id   4bfae0b30f27b6fd6d72d2e6ba387405
#
_cell.length_a   1.000
_cell.length_b   1.000
_cell.length_c   1.000
_cell.angle_alpha   90.00
_cell.angle_beta   90.00
_cell.angle_gamma   90.00
#
_symmetry.space_group_name_H-M   'P 1'
#
loop_
_entity.id
_entity.type
_entity.pdbx_description
1 polymer ?
#
loop_
_entity_poly.entity_id
_entity_poly.type
_entity_poly.pdbx_seq_one_letter_code
_entity_poly.pdbx_strand_id
1 'polypeptide(L)'
;GKLFKDFNRQITDLQDGDWTSIAQAAFGDRGATEFTVKAASESGGQIEIRMDSPEGALVGTVNVEATGSKDTFKKFSCKLDRITDTHNVFLVFKGDAKNLMNVDYYSFGESQVNTEALSSKIAEAEKLLSSLTGSAKTDLEKAIAEAKAILEKADADQGEIDNVFDSLSKAYNTAKATISDGGKKDDDTKKPDVNTNTEAL
;
A
#
# COMPACT_ATOMS: atom_id res chain seq x y z
N GLY A 1 -0.02 8.43 24.77
CA GLY A 1 0.32 9.79 24.40
C GLY A 1 -0.77 10.75 24.81
N LYS A 2 -0.46 11.77 25.63
CA LYS A 2 -1.41 12.82 25.93
C LYS A 2 -1.52 13.74 24.72
N LEU A 3 -2.67 13.71 24.04
CA LEU A 3 -3.06 14.77 23.12
C LEU A 3 -3.21 16.06 23.94
N PHE A 4 -2.34 17.02 23.75
CA PHE A 4 -2.58 18.37 24.21
C PHE A 4 -3.64 19.00 23.31
N LYS A 5 -4.91 18.93 23.72
CA LYS A 5 -5.95 19.81 23.20
C LYS A 5 -5.76 21.17 23.86
N ASP A 6 -4.91 22.00 23.31
CA ASP A 6 -4.96 23.43 23.57
C ASP A 6 -5.83 24.06 22.48
N PHE A 7 -6.99 24.55 22.87
CA PHE A 7 -7.91 25.24 21.99
C PHE A 7 -7.21 26.46 21.37
N ASN A 8 -7.11 26.49 20.02
CA ASN A 8 -6.59 27.58 19.18
C ASN A 8 -5.08 27.83 19.14
N ARG A 9 -4.23 26.85 19.27
CA ARG A 9 -2.82 27.02 18.91
C ARG A 9 -2.51 26.32 17.58
N GLN A 10 -2.71 27.05 16.51
CA GLN A 10 -2.15 26.72 15.21
C GLN A 10 -0.70 27.16 15.17
N ILE A 11 0.13 26.43 14.44
CA ILE A 11 1.45 26.92 14.05
C ILE A 11 1.24 27.74 12.76
N THR A 12 1.60 29.01 12.79
CA THR A 12 1.36 29.97 11.69
C THR A 12 2.64 30.67 11.30
N ASP A 13 2.58 31.42 10.20
CA ASP A 13 3.68 32.26 9.70
C ASP A 13 4.97 31.49 9.35
N LEU A 14 4.82 30.23 9.01
CA LEU A 14 5.91 29.33 8.66
C LEU A 14 6.59 29.73 7.35
N GLN A 15 7.92 29.67 7.30
CA GLN A 15 8.75 29.95 6.13
C GLN A 15 9.64 28.76 5.81
N ASP A 16 10.30 28.81 4.66
CA ASP A 16 11.28 27.77 4.29
C ASP A 16 12.37 27.63 5.33
N GLY A 17 12.61 26.41 5.76
CA GLY A 17 13.60 26.08 6.78
C GLY A 17 13.15 26.25 8.23
N ASP A 18 11.96 26.82 8.48
CA ASP A 18 11.40 26.80 9.83
C ASP A 18 11.13 25.37 10.30
N TRP A 19 11.17 25.19 11.60
CA TRP A 19 10.90 23.87 12.19
C TRP A 19 10.18 23.95 13.54
N THR A 20 9.51 22.89 13.87
CA THR A 20 9.00 22.62 15.23
C THR A 20 9.47 21.25 15.69
N SER A 21 9.56 21.04 17.00
CA SER A 21 10.02 19.77 17.53
C SER A 21 9.08 19.18 18.56
N ILE A 22 9.09 17.85 18.62
CA ILE A 22 8.48 17.05 19.67
C ILE A 22 9.60 16.36 20.43
N ALA A 23 9.85 16.81 21.65
CA ALA A 23 10.90 16.23 22.47
C ALA A 23 10.42 14.91 23.09
N GLN A 24 11.32 13.91 23.10
CA GLN A 24 11.12 12.63 23.79
C GLN A 24 9.80 11.94 23.35
N ALA A 25 9.49 11.95 22.05
CA ALA A 25 8.35 11.21 21.50
C ALA A 25 8.62 9.70 21.64
N ALA A 26 7.81 9.02 22.43
CA ALA A 26 7.90 7.58 22.65
C ALA A 26 7.00 6.84 21.65
N PHE A 27 7.58 6.08 20.74
CA PHE A 27 6.86 5.32 19.71
C PHE A 27 6.59 3.87 20.13
N GLY A 28 7.34 3.35 21.09
CA GLY A 28 7.22 1.96 21.56
C GLY A 28 7.72 0.94 20.55
N ASP A 29 7.50 -0.34 20.85
CA ASP A 29 8.03 -1.46 20.04
C ASP A 29 7.37 -1.58 18.64
N ARG A 30 6.10 -1.20 18.53
CA ARG A 30 5.38 -1.19 17.24
C ARG A 30 5.83 -0.05 16.35
N GLY A 31 6.18 1.07 16.95
CA GLY A 31 6.64 2.25 16.25
C GLY A 31 5.54 3.02 15.52
N ALA A 32 5.98 3.90 14.62
CA ALA A 32 5.12 4.63 13.70
C ALA A 32 5.62 4.45 12.25
N THR A 33 4.68 4.26 11.34
CA THR A 33 4.91 4.09 9.89
C THR A 33 4.12 5.08 9.04
N GLU A 34 3.32 5.93 9.69
CA GLU A 34 2.55 6.99 9.03
C GLU A 34 2.61 8.28 9.83
N PHE A 35 2.76 9.39 9.12
CA PHE A 35 2.55 10.73 9.63
C PHE A 35 1.33 11.35 8.95
N THR A 36 0.44 11.92 9.76
CA THR A 36 -0.71 12.68 9.27
C THR A 36 -0.66 14.09 9.84
N VAL A 37 -0.94 15.08 9.01
CA VAL A 37 -1.04 16.49 9.39
C VAL A 37 -2.34 17.09 8.87
N LYS A 38 -2.97 17.97 9.66
CA LYS A 38 -4.05 18.82 9.20
C LYS A 38 -3.50 20.22 9.00
N ALA A 39 -3.42 20.66 7.75
CA ALA A 39 -2.79 21.91 7.35
C ALA A 39 -3.65 22.67 6.34
N ALA A 40 -3.42 23.98 6.27
CA ALA A 40 -3.99 24.87 5.28
C ALA A 40 -2.87 25.67 4.62
N SER A 41 -2.89 25.81 3.29
CA SER A 41 -1.89 26.53 2.51
C SER A 41 -2.49 27.15 1.26
N GLU A 42 -2.07 28.34 0.89
CA GLU A 42 -2.45 28.98 -0.38
C GLU A 42 -1.65 28.42 -1.56
N SER A 43 -0.37 28.14 -1.36
CA SER A 43 0.58 27.77 -2.41
C SER A 43 1.06 26.32 -2.35
N GLY A 44 0.78 25.63 -1.25
CA GLY A 44 1.37 24.32 -0.96
C GLY A 44 2.77 24.43 -0.36
N GLY A 45 3.39 23.26 -0.13
CA GLY A 45 4.72 23.11 0.42
C GLY A 45 4.94 21.68 0.89
N GLN A 46 6.02 21.45 1.64
CA GLN A 46 6.38 20.15 2.17
C GLN A 46 6.68 20.25 3.66
N ILE A 47 6.48 19.16 4.36
CA ILE A 47 6.96 18.98 5.73
C ILE A 47 7.85 17.74 5.73
N GLU A 48 9.13 17.94 6.04
CA GLU A 48 10.08 16.86 6.25
C GLU A 48 10.04 16.42 7.71
N ILE A 49 9.95 15.12 7.93
CA ILE A 49 9.98 14.51 9.26
C ILE A 49 11.41 14.01 9.50
N ARG A 50 12.11 14.62 10.45
CA ARG A 50 13.52 14.36 10.74
C ARG A 50 13.74 13.95 12.19
N MET A 51 14.76 13.14 12.42
CA MET A 51 15.05 12.56 13.72
C MET A 51 16.20 13.30 14.41
N ASP A 52 16.02 13.58 15.69
CA ASP A 52 17.00 14.06 16.66
C ASP A 52 17.61 15.44 16.39
N SER A 53 17.53 15.97 15.17
CA SER A 53 17.89 17.36 14.82
C SER A 53 17.14 17.80 13.53
N PRO A 54 17.06 19.14 13.25
CA PRO A 54 16.48 19.63 12.00
C PRO A 54 17.21 19.16 10.74
N GLU A 55 18.49 18.82 10.85
CA GLU A 55 19.36 18.26 9.80
C GLU A 55 19.53 16.75 9.93
N GLY A 56 18.87 16.12 10.90
CA GLY A 56 18.97 14.70 11.20
C GLY A 56 18.38 13.81 10.10
N ALA A 57 18.36 12.51 10.35
CA ALA A 57 17.85 11.52 9.39
C ALA A 57 16.44 11.87 8.94
N LEU A 58 16.22 11.94 7.62
CA LEU A 58 14.91 12.12 7.01
C LEU A 58 14.18 10.77 7.00
N VAL A 59 13.05 10.68 7.69
CA VAL A 59 12.25 9.46 7.79
C VAL A 59 10.92 9.53 7.01
N GLY A 60 10.57 10.69 6.51
CA GLY A 60 9.40 10.88 5.65
C GLY A 60 9.24 12.31 5.20
N THR A 61 8.46 12.51 4.13
CA THR A 61 8.09 13.84 3.62
C THR A 61 6.61 13.83 3.25
N VAL A 62 5.85 14.75 3.83
CA VAL A 62 4.46 14.97 3.43
C VAL A 62 4.35 16.19 2.51
N ASN A 63 3.71 15.98 1.35
CA ASN A 63 3.36 17.08 0.45
C ASN A 63 2.03 17.68 0.90
N VAL A 64 2.03 18.97 1.20
CA VAL A 64 0.84 19.76 1.50
C VAL A 64 0.46 20.49 0.24
N GLU A 65 -0.61 20.04 -0.42
CA GLU A 65 -1.14 20.71 -1.60
C GLU A 65 -1.82 22.04 -1.23
N ALA A 66 -1.93 22.94 -2.20
CA ALA A 66 -2.68 24.18 -2.00
C ALA A 66 -4.14 23.89 -1.63
N THR A 67 -4.63 24.46 -0.55
CA THR A 67 -6.01 24.31 -0.08
C THR A 67 -6.93 25.46 -0.48
N GLY A 68 -6.35 26.49 -1.11
CA GLY A 68 -7.05 27.68 -1.59
C GLY A 68 -7.07 28.83 -0.57
N SER A 69 -6.83 28.57 0.71
CA SER A 69 -6.66 29.61 1.73
C SER A 69 -5.94 29.04 2.97
N LYS A 70 -5.44 29.93 3.84
CA LYS A 70 -4.81 29.57 5.11
C LYS A 70 -5.79 29.11 6.18
N ASP A 71 -7.09 29.21 5.94
CA ASP A 71 -8.16 28.81 6.86
C ASP A 71 -8.89 27.54 6.37
N THR A 72 -8.57 27.06 5.15
CA THR A 72 -9.16 25.86 4.59
C THR A 72 -8.26 24.66 4.91
N PHE A 73 -8.49 24.03 6.04
CA PHE A 73 -7.69 22.90 6.50
C PHE A 73 -8.10 21.59 5.86
N LYS A 74 -7.11 20.86 5.35
CA LYS A 74 -7.24 19.47 4.85
C LYS A 74 -6.24 18.55 5.55
N LYS A 75 -6.52 17.25 5.51
CA LYS A 75 -5.58 16.23 6.00
C LYS A 75 -4.66 15.80 4.87
N PHE A 76 -3.38 15.67 5.20
CA PHE A 76 -2.34 15.12 4.35
C PHE A 76 -1.60 14.06 5.14
N SER A 77 -1.13 13.00 4.49
CA SER A 77 -0.32 11.98 5.14
C SER A 77 0.83 11.52 4.25
N CYS A 78 1.83 10.91 4.87
CA CYS A 78 2.91 10.22 4.18
C CYS A 78 3.30 8.96 4.96
N LYS A 79 3.87 7.98 4.24
CA LYS A 79 4.56 6.87 4.87
C LYS A 79 5.84 7.37 5.52
N LEU A 80 6.23 6.71 6.60
CA LEU A 80 7.48 6.91 7.30
C LEU A 80 8.32 5.64 7.23
N ASP A 81 9.63 5.79 7.18
CA ASP A 81 10.50 4.73 7.66
C ASP A 81 10.12 4.45 9.13
N ARG A 82 10.00 3.17 9.48
CA ARG A 82 9.51 2.79 10.82
C ARG A 82 10.36 3.47 11.92
N ILE A 83 9.70 4.23 12.75
CA ILE A 83 10.30 4.90 13.90
C ILE A 83 9.90 4.12 15.15
N THR A 84 10.87 3.58 15.91
CA THR A 84 10.65 2.90 17.20
C THR A 84 11.33 3.68 18.33
N ASP A 85 11.24 3.17 19.55
CA ASP A 85 11.90 3.76 20.72
C ASP A 85 11.46 5.19 21.05
N THR A 86 12.37 5.99 21.61
CA THR A 86 12.10 7.38 22.01
C THR A 86 13.07 8.32 21.30
N HIS A 87 12.52 9.27 20.56
CA HIS A 87 13.29 10.23 19.77
C HIS A 87 12.80 11.67 19.96
N ASN A 88 13.67 12.62 19.62
CA ASN A 88 13.24 13.97 19.32
C ASN A 88 12.86 14.04 17.84
N VAL A 89 11.65 14.45 17.53
CA VAL A 89 11.19 14.55 16.14
C VAL A 89 11.13 16.01 15.74
N PHE A 90 11.63 16.32 14.55
CA PHE A 90 11.59 17.66 13.96
C PHE A 90 10.73 17.64 12.72
N LEU A 91 9.79 18.58 12.64
CA LEU A 91 9.01 18.87 11.45
C LEU A 91 9.62 20.11 10.82
N VAL A 92 10.28 19.93 9.68
CA VAL A 92 10.97 21.01 8.94
C VAL A 92 10.11 21.40 7.75
N PHE A 93 9.75 22.66 7.66
CA PHE A 93 8.86 23.19 6.62
C PHE A 93 9.66 23.65 5.41
N LYS A 94 9.21 23.28 4.21
CA LYS A 94 9.88 23.56 2.94
C LYS A 94 8.92 24.14 1.91
N GLY A 95 9.38 25.17 1.20
CA GLY A 95 8.64 25.77 0.08
C GLY A 95 9.06 27.22 -0.20
N ASP A 96 8.64 27.75 -1.33
CA ASP A 96 9.12 29.06 -1.84
C ASP A 96 8.28 30.25 -1.37
N ALA A 97 7.10 30.01 -0.80
CA ALA A 97 6.19 31.08 -0.42
C ALA A 97 6.51 31.65 0.97
N LYS A 98 6.30 32.95 1.15
CA LYS A 98 6.17 33.53 2.50
C LYS A 98 4.87 33.01 3.12
N ASN A 99 4.91 32.64 4.40
CA ASN A 99 3.76 32.01 5.07
C ASN A 99 3.30 30.76 4.32
N LEU A 100 4.13 29.74 4.31
CA LEU A 100 3.91 28.48 3.61
C LEU A 100 2.57 27.82 3.94
N MET A 101 2.29 27.66 5.23
CA MET A 101 1.11 26.97 5.70
C MET A 101 0.77 27.30 7.16
N ASN A 102 -0.47 27.00 7.53
CA ASN A 102 -0.90 26.90 8.91
C ASN A 102 -1.12 25.42 9.26
N VAL A 103 -0.66 25.00 10.42
CA VAL A 103 -0.81 23.63 10.91
C VAL A 103 -1.73 23.63 12.14
N ASP A 104 -2.81 22.84 12.08
CA ASP A 104 -3.78 22.68 13.16
C ASP A 104 -3.34 21.58 14.13
N TYR A 105 -3.07 20.38 13.61
CA TYR A 105 -2.55 19.26 14.38
C TYR A 105 -1.76 18.29 13.48
N TYR A 106 -1.03 17.43 14.12
CA TYR A 106 -0.37 16.27 13.47
C TYR A 106 -0.44 15.05 14.39
N SER A 107 -0.25 13.88 13.79
CA SER A 107 -0.21 12.62 14.52
C SER A 107 0.75 11.63 13.84
N PHE A 108 1.28 10.74 14.66
CA PHE A 108 2.05 9.58 14.22
C PHE A 108 1.22 8.33 14.52
N GLY A 109 1.24 7.37 13.61
CA GLY A 109 0.50 6.13 13.74
C GLY A 109 1.07 5.02 12.88
N GLU A 110 0.43 3.87 12.94
CA GLU A 110 0.69 2.79 11.99
C GLU A 110 -0.14 3.03 10.73
N SER A 111 0.47 2.87 9.56
CA SER A 111 -0.26 2.87 8.29
C SER A 111 -1.26 1.71 8.29
N GLN A 112 -2.52 2.02 8.02
CA GLN A 112 -3.54 0.99 7.89
C GLN A 112 -3.32 0.24 6.58
N VAL A 113 -2.86 -0.99 6.68
CA VAL A 113 -2.70 -1.87 5.53
C VAL A 113 -4.05 -2.53 5.23
N ASN A 114 -4.53 -2.35 4.00
CA ASN A 114 -5.77 -2.98 3.56
C ASN A 114 -5.47 -4.40 3.04
N THR A 115 -5.86 -5.39 3.80
CA THR A 115 -5.67 -6.82 3.48
C THR A 115 -6.93 -7.50 2.93
N GLU A 116 -8.06 -6.79 2.85
CA GLU A 116 -9.37 -7.38 2.53
C GLU A 116 -9.40 -7.99 1.12
N ALA A 117 -8.85 -7.26 0.13
CA ALA A 117 -8.79 -7.75 -1.24
C ALA A 117 -7.93 -9.02 -1.37
N LEU A 118 -6.77 -9.05 -0.69
CA LEU A 118 -5.88 -10.22 -0.68
C LEU A 118 -6.54 -11.41 0.01
N SER A 119 -7.16 -11.20 1.16
CA SER A 119 -7.88 -12.25 1.90
C SER A 119 -9.03 -12.85 1.07
N SER A 120 -9.78 -12.02 0.38
CA SER A 120 -10.85 -12.45 -0.52
C SER A 120 -10.30 -13.25 -1.71
N LYS A 121 -9.19 -12.82 -2.30
CA LYS A 121 -8.54 -13.53 -3.41
C LYS A 121 -7.97 -14.88 -2.98
N ILE A 122 -7.41 -15.00 -1.78
CA ILE A 122 -6.99 -16.29 -1.20
C ILE A 122 -8.18 -17.25 -1.12
N ALA A 123 -9.31 -16.81 -0.58
CA ALA A 123 -10.50 -17.64 -0.46
C ALA A 123 -11.06 -18.11 -1.81
N GLU A 124 -11.01 -17.26 -2.85
CA GLU A 124 -11.36 -17.66 -4.21
C GLU A 124 -10.39 -18.70 -4.79
N ALA A 125 -9.09 -18.49 -4.59
CA ALA A 125 -8.06 -19.37 -5.08
C ALA A 125 -8.11 -20.76 -4.42
N GLU A 126 -8.37 -20.83 -3.13
CA GLU A 126 -8.54 -22.08 -2.39
C GLU A 126 -9.72 -22.92 -2.92
N LYS A 127 -10.83 -22.27 -3.26
CA LYS A 127 -11.99 -22.96 -3.86
C LYS A 127 -11.65 -23.57 -5.21
N LEU A 128 -10.77 -22.94 -5.98
CA LEU A 128 -10.37 -23.42 -7.30
C LEU A 128 -9.49 -24.68 -7.21
N LEU A 129 -8.71 -24.87 -6.14
CA LEU A 129 -7.78 -25.99 -5.97
C LEU A 129 -8.42 -27.37 -6.12
N SER A 130 -9.67 -27.53 -5.69
CA SER A 130 -10.40 -28.80 -5.79
C SER A 130 -10.66 -29.27 -7.22
N SER A 131 -10.64 -28.31 -8.17
CA SER A 131 -10.88 -28.55 -9.61
C SER A 131 -9.60 -28.63 -10.43
N LEU A 132 -8.42 -28.54 -9.80
CA LEU A 132 -7.12 -28.48 -10.43
C LEU A 132 -6.31 -29.75 -10.21
N THR A 133 -5.45 -30.07 -11.19
CA THR A 133 -4.47 -31.16 -11.12
C THR A 133 -3.14 -30.70 -11.75
N GLY A 134 -2.05 -31.46 -11.52
CA GLY A 134 -0.75 -31.21 -12.13
C GLY A 134 -0.11 -29.89 -11.69
N SER A 135 0.70 -29.30 -12.57
CA SER A 135 1.50 -28.10 -12.28
C SER A 135 0.63 -26.90 -11.92
N ALA A 136 -0.51 -26.71 -12.59
CA ALA A 136 -1.42 -25.60 -12.33
C ALA A 136 -1.92 -25.58 -10.87
N LYS A 137 -2.15 -26.75 -10.29
CA LYS A 137 -2.48 -26.89 -8.86
C LYS A 137 -1.33 -26.48 -7.96
N THR A 138 -0.13 -27.02 -8.23
CA THR A 138 1.08 -26.75 -7.44
C THR A 138 1.46 -25.26 -7.48
N ASP A 139 1.38 -24.63 -8.65
CA ASP A 139 1.70 -23.21 -8.80
C ASP A 139 0.72 -22.31 -8.02
N LEU A 140 -0.58 -22.65 -8.06
CA LEU A 140 -1.59 -21.93 -7.30
C LEU A 140 -1.44 -22.15 -5.77
N GLU A 141 -1.16 -23.37 -5.32
CA GLU A 141 -0.87 -23.68 -3.90
C GLU A 141 0.30 -22.83 -3.39
N LYS A 142 1.37 -22.71 -4.18
CA LYS A 142 2.53 -21.88 -3.83
C LYS A 142 2.15 -20.41 -3.70
N ALA A 143 1.42 -19.86 -4.66
CA ALA A 143 0.98 -18.47 -4.62
C ALA A 143 0.05 -18.18 -3.43
N ILE A 144 -0.82 -19.12 -3.07
CA ILE A 144 -1.67 -19.03 -1.87
C ILE A 144 -0.82 -19.02 -0.59
N ALA A 145 0.20 -19.88 -0.51
CA ALA A 145 1.09 -19.94 0.65
C ALA A 145 1.87 -18.63 0.84
N GLU A 146 2.40 -18.05 -0.24
CA GLU A 146 3.06 -16.74 -0.23
C GLU A 146 2.08 -15.63 0.22
N ALA A 147 0.83 -15.66 -0.26
CA ALA A 147 -0.19 -14.69 0.11
C ALA A 147 -0.60 -14.80 1.59
N LYS A 148 -0.64 -15.98 2.16
CA LYS A 148 -0.89 -16.17 3.59
C LYS A 148 0.29 -15.69 4.44
N ALA A 149 1.51 -15.99 4.01
CA ALA A 149 2.72 -15.59 4.72
C ALA A 149 2.84 -14.07 4.84
N ILE A 150 2.48 -13.31 3.79
CA ILE A 150 2.51 -11.86 3.86
C ILE A 150 1.45 -11.28 4.81
N LEU A 151 0.29 -11.92 4.94
CA LEU A 151 -0.74 -11.51 5.91
C LEU A 151 -0.33 -11.75 7.37
N GLU A 152 0.55 -12.71 7.61
CA GLU A 152 1.11 -13.01 8.94
C GLU A 152 2.34 -12.14 9.27
N LYS A 153 2.90 -11.47 8.28
CA LYS A 153 4.06 -10.59 8.47
C LYS A 153 3.63 -9.31 9.21
N ALA A 154 4.17 -9.10 10.41
CA ALA A 154 3.77 -8.00 11.30
C ALA A 154 4.08 -6.60 10.75
N ASP A 155 5.04 -6.48 9.84
CA ASP A 155 5.54 -5.26 9.25
C ASP A 155 5.30 -5.18 7.73
N ALA A 156 4.37 -5.97 7.20
CA ALA A 156 3.99 -5.89 5.79
C ALA A 156 3.47 -4.49 5.45
N ASP A 157 3.97 -3.92 4.37
CA ASP A 157 3.44 -2.67 3.83
C ASP A 157 2.40 -2.89 2.73
N GLN A 158 1.66 -1.84 2.35
CA GLN A 158 0.64 -1.94 1.30
C GLN A 158 1.23 -2.38 -0.03
N GLY A 159 2.45 -1.94 -0.38
CA GLY A 159 3.10 -2.33 -1.63
C GLY A 159 3.43 -3.82 -1.67
N GLU A 160 3.87 -4.41 -0.56
CA GLU A 160 4.09 -5.85 -0.44
C GLU A 160 2.78 -6.64 -0.59
N ILE A 161 1.69 -6.16 0.05
CA ILE A 161 0.35 -6.74 -0.08
C ILE A 161 -0.14 -6.68 -1.53
N ASP A 162 -0.02 -5.53 -2.18
CA ASP A 162 -0.47 -5.33 -3.56
C ASP A 162 0.34 -6.21 -4.54
N ASN A 163 1.66 -6.31 -4.38
CA ASN A 163 2.51 -7.17 -5.20
C ASN A 163 2.14 -8.66 -5.10
N VAL A 164 1.84 -9.11 -3.88
CA VAL A 164 1.43 -10.50 -3.64
C VAL A 164 0.01 -10.76 -4.15
N PHE A 165 -0.89 -9.78 -4.04
CA PHE A 165 -2.23 -9.83 -4.64
C PHE A 165 -2.16 -10.00 -6.17
N ASP A 166 -1.30 -9.24 -6.85
CA ASP A 166 -1.10 -9.34 -8.30
C ASP A 166 -0.54 -10.70 -8.70
N SER A 167 0.45 -11.20 -7.94
CA SER A 167 1.06 -12.52 -8.17
C SER A 167 0.03 -13.66 -8.00
N LEU A 168 -0.75 -13.63 -6.94
CA LEU A 168 -1.84 -14.59 -6.69
C LEU A 168 -2.93 -14.49 -7.77
N SER A 169 -3.29 -13.27 -8.18
CA SER A 169 -4.30 -13.05 -9.22
C SER A 169 -3.85 -13.61 -10.57
N LYS A 170 -2.57 -13.47 -10.91
CA LYS A 170 -1.98 -14.05 -12.12
C LYS A 170 -1.99 -15.58 -12.07
N ALA A 171 -1.55 -16.18 -10.96
CA ALA A 171 -1.57 -17.63 -10.77
C ALA A 171 -3.00 -18.19 -10.84
N TYR A 172 -3.95 -17.52 -10.20
CA TYR A 172 -5.37 -17.87 -10.25
C TYR A 172 -5.93 -17.85 -11.67
N ASN A 173 -5.68 -16.81 -12.44
CA ASN A 173 -6.17 -16.68 -13.80
C ASN A 173 -5.56 -17.74 -14.72
N THR A 174 -4.27 -18.05 -14.57
CA THR A 174 -3.58 -19.12 -15.30
C THR A 174 -4.21 -20.47 -14.98
N ALA A 175 -4.40 -20.77 -13.70
CA ALA A 175 -5.01 -22.02 -13.25
C ALA A 175 -6.46 -22.16 -13.75
N LYS A 176 -7.24 -21.07 -13.70
CA LYS A 176 -8.62 -21.07 -14.20
C LYS A 176 -8.71 -21.34 -15.71
N ALA A 177 -7.76 -20.83 -16.49
CA ALA A 177 -7.69 -21.08 -17.93
C ALA A 177 -7.51 -22.56 -18.25
N THR A 178 -6.72 -23.31 -17.46
CA THR A 178 -6.51 -24.76 -17.68
C THR A 178 -7.79 -25.61 -17.51
N ILE A 179 -8.70 -25.16 -16.64
CA ILE A 179 -10.00 -25.83 -16.45
C ILE A 179 -10.93 -25.56 -17.65
N SER A 180 -10.88 -24.33 -18.20
CA SER A 180 -11.73 -23.93 -19.34
C SER A 180 -11.31 -24.61 -20.65
N ASP A 181 -10.02 -24.91 -20.85
CA ASP A 181 -9.48 -25.55 -22.04
C ASP A 181 -9.63 -27.08 -22.02
N GLY A 182 -9.69 -27.69 -20.82
CA GLY A 182 -9.89 -29.12 -20.65
C GLY A 182 -11.29 -29.63 -21.01
N GLY A 183 -12.23 -28.76 -21.37
CA GLY A 183 -13.59 -29.07 -21.77
C GLY A 183 -13.80 -29.27 -23.27
N LYS A 184 -12.83 -28.95 -24.11
CA LYS A 184 -12.85 -29.26 -25.54
C LYS A 184 -12.15 -30.60 -25.77
N LYS A 185 -12.83 -31.71 -25.57
CA LYS A 185 -12.50 -32.95 -26.24
C LYS A 185 -12.88 -32.77 -27.71
N ASP A 186 -11.89 -32.77 -28.60
CA ASP A 186 -12.08 -32.95 -30.03
C ASP A 186 -12.77 -34.29 -30.25
N ASP A 187 -14.07 -34.23 -30.55
CA ASP A 187 -14.82 -35.33 -31.14
C ASP A 187 -14.61 -35.21 -32.67
N ASP A 188 -13.42 -35.59 -33.12
CA ASP A 188 -13.16 -35.81 -34.56
C ASP A 188 -12.78 -37.26 -34.78
N THR A 189 -13.77 -38.16 -34.58
CA THR A 189 -13.78 -39.51 -35.15
C THR A 189 -14.65 -39.53 -36.39
N LYS A 190 -14.28 -38.74 -37.39
CA LYS A 190 -14.78 -38.96 -38.76
C LYS A 190 -13.77 -39.75 -39.56
N LYS A 191 -13.91 -41.08 -39.51
CA LYS A 191 -13.27 -42.04 -40.37
C LYS A 191 -13.60 -41.72 -41.85
N PRO A 192 -12.63 -41.59 -42.75
CA PRO A 192 -12.95 -41.51 -44.15
C PRO A 192 -13.35 -42.88 -44.68
N ASP A 193 -14.54 -42.99 -45.26
CA ASP A 193 -14.99 -44.14 -46.03
C ASP A 193 -14.11 -44.32 -47.28
N VAL A 194 -13.40 -45.44 -47.28
CA VAL A 194 -12.71 -45.94 -48.49
C VAL A 194 -13.77 -46.52 -49.39
N ASN A 195 -14.17 -45.79 -50.41
CA ASN A 195 -14.94 -46.33 -51.51
C ASN A 195 -13.99 -46.89 -52.57
N THR A 196 -13.75 -48.21 -52.50
CA THR A 196 -13.16 -49.02 -53.59
C THR A 196 -14.22 -49.26 -54.65
N ASN A 197 -14.19 -48.54 -55.73
CA ASN A 197 -14.89 -48.94 -56.92
C ASN A 197 -13.90 -49.51 -57.94
N THR A 198 -13.89 -50.84 -58.00
CA THR A 198 -13.24 -51.67 -59.06
C THR A 198 -14.28 -51.82 -60.09
N GLU A 199 -14.04 -51.31 -61.29
CA GLU A 199 -14.66 -51.88 -62.49
C GLU A 199 -13.66 -51.86 -63.66
N ALA A 200 -13.49 -53.07 -64.18
CA ALA A 200 -12.75 -53.39 -65.33
C ALA A 200 -13.51 -52.99 -66.63
N LEU A 201 -12.78 -52.61 -67.63
CA LEU A 201 -12.77 -53.13 -69.01
C LEU A 201 -11.78 -52.29 -69.82
#